data_433cd663a69d0a1ff209617fd877d154
#
_entry.id   433cd663a69d0a1ff209617fd877d154
#
_cell.length_a   1.000
_cell.length_b   1.000
_cell.length_c   1.000
_cell.angle_alpha   90.00
_cell.angle_beta   90.00
_cell.angle_gamma   90.00
#
_symmetry.space_group_name_H-M   'P 1'
#
loop_
_entity.id
_entity.type
_entity.pdbx_description
1 polymer ?
#
loop_
_entity_poly.entity_id
_entity_poly.type
_entity_poly.pdbx_seq_one_letter_code
_entity_poly.pdbx_strand_id
1 'polypeptide(L)'
;MSRCASARACRPSRSTSRADIPALRAALRAAPLNYLRSVAAAHAVGVIVELGAGAVPLPVNVGAIAEELGLALVAVRRVIKFVEVTEQVHRVIVADQYQEVDFARQTHEVFTDLSMRRATPAGITEAAANLLGAPVVLEDLTHQAIAVATVGLSTSDVLRDWQRRSRQHETGAERTDDWVISEVGRGDDAWGRLIAL
;
A
#
# COMPACT_ATOMS: atom_id res chain seq x y z
N MET A 1 -10.37 0.47 -24.70
CA MET A 1 -10.14 1.89 -24.32
C MET A 1 -10.45 2.04 -22.84
N SER A 2 -9.54 1.67 -21.99
CA SER A 2 -9.68 1.81 -20.52
C SER A 2 -8.64 2.78 -20.04
N ARG A 3 -9.11 3.83 -19.37
CA ARG A 3 -8.34 4.97 -18.91
C ARG A 3 -7.43 4.55 -17.75
N CYS A 4 -6.12 4.69 -17.94
CA CYS A 4 -5.17 4.75 -16.84
C CYS A 4 -5.62 5.84 -15.86
N ALA A 5 -5.92 5.43 -14.62
CA ALA A 5 -6.07 6.36 -13.51
C ALA A 5 -4.67 6.88 -13.17
N SER A 6 -4.39 8.11 -13.56
CA SER A 6 -3.17 8.81 -13.19
C SER A 6 -3.11 8.96 -11.67
N ALA A 7 -2.07 8.42 -11.06
CA ALA A 7 -1.67 8.79 -9.71
C ALA A 7 -1.42 10.31 -9.70
N ARG A 8 -2.38 11.07 -9.18
CA ARG A 8 -2.16 12.48 -8.88
C ARG A 8 -1.22 12.53 -7.67
N ALA A 9 0.00 12.98 -7.93
CA ALA A 9 0.94 13.37 -6.90
C ALA A 9 0.22 14.22 -5.84
N CYS A 10 0.17 13.71 -4.62
CA CYS A 10 -0.32 14.44 -3.46
C CYS A 10 0.61 15.62 -3.25
N ARG A 11 0.19 16.83 -3.66
CA ARG A 11 0.92 18.06 -3.31
C ARG A 11 0.85 18.20 -1.79
N PRO A 12 1.99 18.38 -1.09
CA PRO A 12 1.95 18.67 0.33
C PRO A 12 1.17 19.97 0.52
N SER A 13 0.03 19.88 1.21
CA SER A 13 -0.73 21.03 1.64
C SER A 13 0.14 21.87 2.58
N ARG A 14 0.09 23.18 2.39
CA ARG A 14 0.84 24.22 3.11
C ARG A 14 1.01 23.87 4.59
N SER A 15 2.26 23.87 5.05
CA SER A 15 2.61 23.79 6.46
C SER A 15 1.86 24.89 7.21
N THR A 16 1.00 24.49 8.15
CA THR A 16 0.32 25.44 9.04
C THR A 16 1.39 26.21 9.81
N SER A 17 1.45 27.50 9.59
CA SER A 17 2.42 28.40 10.23
C SER A 17 2.29 28.32 11.75
N ARG A 18 3.39 28.43 12.45
CA ARG A 18 3.51 28.43 13.92
C ARG A 18 2.60 29.47 14.62
N ALA A 19 2.08 30.46 13.87
CA ALA A 19 1.16 31.50 14.34
C ALA A 19 -0.26 30.99 14.67
N ASP A 20 -0.67 29.84 14.09
CA ASP A 20 -2.04 29.34 14.22
C ASP A 20 -2.26 28.37 15.39
N ILE A 21 -1.20 27.95 16.09
CA ILE A 21 -1.29 26.98 17.20
C ILE A 21 -2.22 27.43 18.34
N PRO A 22 -2.19 28.70 18.79
CA PRO A 22 -3.12 29.18 19.84
C PRO A 22 -4.59 29.19 19.39
N ALA A 23 -4.85 29.63 18.15
CA ALA A 23 -6.19 29.64 17.57
C ALA A 23 -6.69 28.21 17.36
N LEU A 24 -5.84 27.30 16.94
CA LEU A 24 -6.09 25.87 16.81
C LEU A 24 -6.49 25.23 18.14
N ARG A 25 -5.73 25.52 19.21
CA ARG A 25 -6.03 25.07 20.57
C ARG A 25 -7.37 25.62 21.08
N ALA A 26 -7.69 26.89 20.78
CA ALA A 26 -8.94 27.51 21.13
C ALA A 26 -10.14 26.88 20.40
N ALA A 27 -9.99 26.58 19.10
CA ALA A 27 -11.01 25.92 18.28
C ALA A 27 -11.30 24.51 18.77
N LEU A 28 -10.25 23.74 19.12
CA LEU A 28 -10.37 22.39 19.66
C LEU A 28 -11.09 22.36 21.02
N ARG A 29 -10.95 23.42 21.83
CA ARG A 29 -11.63 23.55 23.12
C ARG A 29 -13.09 23.99 22.98
N ALA A 30 -13.39 24.88 22.03
CA ALA A 30 -14.71 25.44 21.85
C ALA A 30 -15.66 24.53 21.07
N ALA A 31 -15.16 23.84 20.04
CA ALA A 31 -15.98 22.99 19.19
C ALA A 31 -15.15 21.87 18.54
N PRO A 32 -14.75 20.84 19.31
CA PRO A 32 -13.87 19.78 18.84
C PRO A 32 -14.41 19.05 17.60
N LEU A 33 -15.71 18.91 17.49
CA LEU A 33 -16.37 18.24 16.37
C LEU A 33 -16.28 19.06 15.07
N ASN A 34 -16.47 20.36 15.13
CA ASN A 34 -16.34 21.23 13.96
C ASN A 34 -14.89 21.29 13.50
N TYR A 35 -13.94 21.23 14.43
CA TYR A 35 -12.52 21.16 14.11
C TYR A 35 -12.19 19.86 13.36
N LEU A 36 -12.62 18.70 13.84
CA LEU A 36 -12.38 17.42 13.15
C LEU A 36 -12.98 17.42 11.75
N ARG A 37 -14.20 17.95 11.57
CA ARG A 37 -14.83 18.08 10.25
C ARG A 37 -14.03 18.99 9.31
N SER A 38 -13.51 20.10 9.81
CA SER A 38 -12.70 21.02 8.99
C SER A 38 -11.37 20.39 8.57
N VAL A 39 -10.76 19.58 9.45
CA VAL A 39 -9.52 18.83 9.16
C VAL A 39 -9.78 17.72 8.16
N ALA A 40 -10.88 16.99 8.29
CA ALA A 40 -11.31 15.99 7.32
C ALA A 40 -11.58 16.60 5.93
N ALA A 41 -12.27 17.75 5.90
CA ALA A 41 -12.52 18.49 4.65
C ALA A 41 -11.23 19.00 3.99
N ALA A 42 -10.16 19.19 4.77
CA ALA A 42 -8.81 19.50 4.27
C ALA A 42 -8.01 18.27 3.83
N HIS A 43 -8.65 17.09 3.75
CA HIS A 43 -8.03 15.80 3.35
C HIS A 43 -6.90 15.34 4.27
N ALA A 44 -6.93 15.69 5.56
CA ALA A 44 -6.01 15.12 6.52
C ALA A 44 -6.37 13.65 6.78
N VAL A 45 -5.37 12.82 6.97
CA VAL A 45 -5.53 11.39 7.27
C VAL A 45 -5.58 11.11 8.77
N GLY A 46 -5.18 12.09 9.61
CA GLY A 46 -5.22 11.95 11.06
C GLY A 46 -4.90 13.23 11.82
N VAL A 47 -5.15 13.18 13.12
CA VAL A 47 -4.92 14.29 14.07
C VAL A 47 -4.25 13.75 15.32
N ILE A 48 -3.15 14.38 15.73
CA ILE A 48 -2.51 14.12 17.01
C ILE A 48 -2.87 15.22 17.99
N VAL A 49 -3.49 14.88 19.11
CA VAL A 49 -3.91 15.82 20.17
C VAL A 49 -3.09 15.59 21.41
N GLU A 50 -2.41 16.63 21.88
CA GLU A 50 -1.71 16.62 23.16
C GLU A 50 -2.68 16.93 24.31
N LEU A 51 -2.80 15.99 25.24
CA LEU A 51 -3.57 16.14 26.48
C LEU A 51 -2.60 16.48 27.62
N GLY A 52 -2.14 17.72 27.68
CA GLY A 52 -1.25 18.21 28.76
C GLY A 52 -1.99 18.41 30.10
N ALA A 53 -1.23 18.68 31.16
CA ALA A 53 -1.78 19.03 32.48
C ALA A 53 -2.70 20.27 32.35
N GLY A 54 -3.99 20.13 32.70
CA GLY A 54 -5.01 21.16 32.51
C GLY A 54 -5.71 21.13 31.15
N ALA A 55 -5.50 20.10 30.32
CA ALA A 55 -6.28 19.92 29.10
C ALA A 55 -7.75 19.65 29.45
N VAL A 56 -8.64 20.28 28.70
CA VAL A 56 -10.08 19.96 28.77
C VAL A 56 -10.25 18.53 28.26
N PRO A 57 -10.96 17.67 29.00
CA PRO A 57 -11.21 16.30 28.54
C PRO A 57 -11.91 16.32 27.17
N LEU A 58 -11.45 15.46 26.27
CA LEU A 58 -12.10 15.29 24.98
C LEU A 58 -13.53 14.75 25.19
N PRO A 59 -14.52 15.17 24.39
CA PRO A 59 -15.86 14.59 24.43
C PRO A 59 -15.82 13.07 24.26
N VAL A 60 -16.69 12.36 24.96
CA VAL A 60 -16.73 10.88 24.95
C VAL A 60 -16.91 10.32 23.54
N ASN A 61 -17.62 11.01 22.69
CA ASN A 61 -17.93 10.60 21.32
C ASN A 61 -16.92 11.06 20.27
N VAL A 62 -15.82 11.72 20.67
CA VAL A 62 -14.85 12.27 19.70
C VAL A 62 -14.17 11.19 18.88
N GLY A 63 -13.91 10.03 19.47
CA GLY A 63 -13.33 8.87 18.78
C GLY A 63 -14.25 8.32 17.69
N ALA A 64 -15.53 8.11 18.02
CA ALA A 64 -16.52 7.63 17.05
C ALA A 64 -16.68 8.58 15.86
N ILE A 65 -16.68 9.90 16.12
CA ILE A 65 -16.78 10.90 15.05
C ILE A 65 -15.51 10.95 14.19
N ALA A 66 -14.33 10.79 14.78
CA ALA A 66 -13.09 10.70 14.01
C ALA A 66 -13.12 9.47 13.08
N GLU A 67 -13.62 8.34 13.57
CA GLU A 67 -13.79 7.10 12.80
C GLU A 67 -14.81 7.28 11.66
N GLU A 68 -15.98 7.90 11.92
CA GLU A 68 -16.96 8.25 10.88
C GLU A 68 -16.39 9.16 9.79
N LEU A 69 -15.45 10.03 10.16
CA LEU A 69 -14.78 10.94 9.23
C LEU A 69 -13.54 10.31 8.54
N GLY A 70 -13.19 9.06 8.83
CA GLY A 70 -12.01 8.39 8.33
C GLY A 70 -10.69 9.01 8.84
N LEU A 71 -10.71 9.66 10.02
CA LEU A 71 -9.54 10.30 10.63
C LEU A 71 -8.92 9.43 11.70
N ALA A 72 -7.62 9.14 11.60
CA ALA A 72 -6.86 8.57 12.70
C ALA A 72 -6.71 9.62 13.82
N LEU A 73 -7.29 9.36 15.01
CA LEU A 73 -7.18 10.27 16.18
C LEU A 73 -6.24 9.65 17.22
N VAL A 74 -5.12 10.33 17.48
CA VAL A 74 -4.14 9.93 18.47
C VAL A 74 -4.09 10.94 19.62
N ALA A 75 -4.38 10.49 20.85
CA ALA A 75 -4.29 11.32 22.05
C ALA A 75 -2.99 11.04 22.81
N VAL A 76 -2.15 12.05 22.98
CA VAL A 76 -0.87 11.96 23.69
C VAL A 76 -1.02 12.59 25.08
N ARG A 77 -0.78 11.80 26.13
CA ARG A 77 -0.98 12.23 27.53
C ARG A 77 0.23 12.91 28.16
N ARG A 78 1.32 13.03 27.42
CA ARG A 78 2.55 13.72 27.87
C ARG A 78 2.95 14.78 26.87
N VAL A 79 3.65 15.80 27.33
CA VAL A 79 4.23 16.82 26.45
C VAL A 79 5.25 16.16 25.52
N ILE A 80 5.03 16.28 24.23
CA ILE A 80 5.98 15.86 23.21
C ILE A 80 6.39 17.07 22.38
N LYS A 81 7.66 17.10 22.00
CA LYS A 81 8.12 18.12 21.07
C LYS A 81 7.59 17.79 19.68
N PHE A 82 6.82 18.69 19.09
CA PHE A 82 6.27 18.51 17.75
C PHE A 82 7.34 18.17 16.69
N VAL A 83 8.55 18.73 16.87
CA VAL A 83 9.71 18.44 16.01
C VAL A 83 10.06 16.94 16.02
N GLU A 84 10.06 16.31 17.20
CA GLU A 84 10.37 14.87 17.33
C GLU A 84 9.35 14.00 16.57
N VAL A 85 8.06 14.39 16.62
CA VAL A 85 7.01 13.70 15.87
C VAL A 85 7.19 13.87 14.36
N THR A 86 7.41 15.11 13.90
CA THR A 86 7.63 15.39 12.48
C THR A 86 8.88 14.72 11.93
N GLU A 87 9.98 14.71 12.67
CA GLU A 87 11.18 13.99 12.28
C GLU A 87 10.96 12.49 12.14
N GLN A 88 10.22 11.90 13.09
CA GLN A 88 9.90 10.47 13.04
C GLN A 88 9.00 10.11 11.86
N VAL A 89 7.97 10.91 11.62
CA VAL A 89 7.07 10.74 10.47
C VAL A 89 7.83 10.90 9.16
N HIS A 90 8.67 11.95 9.02
CA HIS A 90 9.49 12.14 7.84
C HIS A 90 10.45 10.96 7.61
N ARG A 91 11.07 10.45 8.68
CA ARG A 91 11.97 9.30 8.58
C ARG A 91 11.28 8.06 8.04
N VAL A 92 10.06 7.79 8.52
CA VAL A 92 9.26 6.66 8.03
C VAL A 92 8.87 6.85 6.56
N ILE A 93 8.36 8.03 6.19
CA ILE A 93 7.96 8.33 4.80
C ILE A 93 9.15 8.22 3.85
N VAL A 94 10.30 8.79 4.23
CA VAL A 94 11.51 8.74 3.41
C VAL A 94 12.04 7.31 3.29
N ALA A 95 12.00 6.53 4.37
CA ALA A 95 12.42 5.13 4.33
C ALA A 95 11.53 4.30 3.39
N ASP A 96 10.22 4.52 3.41
CA ASP A 96 9.25 3.84 2.55
C ASP A 96 9.50 4.15 1.07
N GLN A 97 9.71 5.43 0.74
CA GLN A 97 10.08 5.85 -0.62
C GLN A 97 11.41 5.26 -1.09
N TYR A 98 12.40 5.15 -0.21
CA TYR A 98 13.67 4.51 -0.54
C TYR A 98 13.51 3.02 -0.84
N GLN A 99 12.67 2.31 -0.08
CA GLN A 99 12.40 0.90 -0.32
C GLN A 99 11.76 0.66 -1.69
N GLU A 100 10.79 1.49 -2.07
CA GLU A 100 10.14 1.40 -3.38
C GLU A 100 11.13 1.61 -4.54
N VAL A 101 11.98 2.63 -4.44
CA VAL A 101 13.01 2.93 -5.46
C VAL A 101 14.06 1.81 -5.52
N ASP A 102 14.50 1.29 -4.38
CA ASP A 102 15.50 0.22 -4.32
C ASP A 102 14.94 -1.10 -4.87
N PHE A 103 13.69 -1.43 -4.56
CA PHE A 103 12.99 -2.58 -5.13
C PHE A 103 12.86 -2.46 -6.66
N ALA A 104 12.48 -1.29 -7.17
CA ALA A 104 12.40 -1.04 -8.61
C ALA A 104 13.77 -1.20 -9.30
N ARG A 105 14.85 -0.70 -8.68
CA ARG A 105 16.22 -0.83 -9.17
C ARG A 105 16.65 -2.31 -9.20
N GLN A 106 16.47 -3.04 -8.09
CA GLN A 106 16.81 -4.46 -8.02
C GLN A 106 16.03 -5.27 -9.07
N THR A 107 14.75 -5.02 -9.20
CA THR A 107 13.90 -5.66 -10.21
C THR A 107 14.46 -5.42 -11.61
N HIS A 108 14.78 -4.18 -11.94
CA HIS A 108 15.33 -3.81 -13.23
C HIS A 108 16.67 -4.52 -13.50
N GLU A 109 17.60 -4.53 -12.54
CA GLU A 109 18.89 -5.17 -12.65
C GLU A 109 18.77 -6.68 -12.90
N VAL A 110 17.95 -7.37 -12.08
CA VAL A 110 17.75 -8.82 -12.17
C VAL A 110 17.15 -9.21 -13.52
N PHE A 111 16.07 -8.55 -13.94
CA PHE A 111 15.41 -8.90 -15.20
C PHE A 111 16.17 -8.47 -16.44
N THR A 112 17.00 -7.43 -16.36
CA THR A 112 17.93 -7.07 -17.43
C THR A 112 19.00 -8.14 -17.60
N ASP A 113 19.62 -8.62 -16.52
CA ASP A 113 20.61 -9.69 -16.57
C ASP A 113 20.01 -11.01 -17.12
N LEU A 114 18.83 -11.40 -16.66
CA LEU A 114 18.09 -12.55 -17.16
C LEU A 114 17.79 -12.45 -18.67
N SER A 115 17.39 -11.27 -19.12
CA SER A 115 17.13 -10.99 -20.53
C SER A 115 18.39 -11.14 -21.38
N MET A 116 19.51 -10.58 -20.91
CA MET A 116 20.80 -10.67 -21.61
C MET A 116 21.32 -12.12 -21.71
N ARG A 117 21.06 -12.92 -20.69
CA ARG A 117 21.43 -14.35 -20.67
C ARG A 117 20.43 -15.26 -21.38
N ARG A 118 19.36 -14.73 -21.94
CA ARG A 118 18.27 -15.50 -22.56
C ARG A 118 17.70 -16.55 -21.59
N ALA A 119 17.39 -16.11 -20.37
CA ALA A 119 16.88 -17.01 -19.32
C ALA A 119 15.60 -17.71 -19.77
N THR A 120 15.42 -18.92 -19.27
CA THR A 120 14.20 -19.70 -19.50
C THR A 120 13.02 -19.12 -18.73
N PRO A 121 11.77 -19.43 -19.14
CA PRO A 121 10.59 -19.07 -18.37
C PRO A 121 10.67 -19.51 -16.90
N ALA A 122 11.20 -20.69 -16.63
CA ALA A 122 11.42 -21.19 -15.27
C ALA A 122 12.38 -20.29 -14.47
N GLY A 123 13.52 -19.89 -15.07
CA GLY A 123 14.48 -19.00 -14.41
C GLY A 123 13.91 -17.61 -14.13
N ILE A 124 13.07 -17.08 -15.03
CA ILE A 124 12.37 -15.81 -14.82
C ILE A 124 11.35 -15.92 -13.68
N THR A 125 10.58 -17.02 -13.64
CA THR A 125 9.58 -17.28 -12.59
C THR A 125 10.27 -17.45 -11.22
N GLU A 126 11.42 -18.14 -11.17
CA GLU A 126 12.21 -18.29 -9.95
C GLU A 126 12.75 -16.93 -9.43
N ALA A 127 13.29 -16.11 -10.33
CA ALA A 127 13.75 -14.78 -9.96
C ALA A 127 12.60 -13.88 -9.44
N ALA A 128 11.45 -13.94 -10.07
CA ALA A 128 10.26 -13.23 -9.61
C ALA A 128 9.83 -13.69 -8.21
N ALA A 129 9.78 -15.00 -7.96
CA ALA A 129 9.43 -15.56 -6.65
C ALA A 129 10.42 -15.13 -5.56
N ASN A 130 11.72 -15.12 -5.85
CA ASN A 130 12.74 -14.69 -4.91
C ASN A 130 12.64 -13.19 -4.59
N LEU A 131 12.36 -12.33 -5.58
CA LEU A 131 12.18 -10.89 -5.40
C LEU A 131 10.93 -10.55 -4.59
N LEU A 132 9.83 -11.25 -4.85
CA LEU A 132 8.55 -11.01 -4.18
C LEU A 132 8.47 -11.69 -2.80
N GLY A 133 9.31 -12.69 -2.54
CA GLY A 133 9.20 -13.52 -1.34
C GLY A 133 7.91 -14.36 -1.30
N ALA A 134 7.31 -14.63 -2.47
CA ALA A 134 6.03 -15.30 -2.62
C ALA A 134 6.07 -16.32 -3.76
N PRO A 135 5.24 -17.37 -3.74
CA PRO A 135 5.16 -18.31 -4.86
C PRO A 135 4.69 -17.60 -6.13
N VAL A 136 5.33 -17.94 -7.27
CA VAL A 136 4.98 -17.39 -8.57
C VAL A 136 4.73 -18.53 -9.57
N VAL A 137 3.66 -18.40 -10.33
CA VAL A 137 3.26 -19.34 -11.38
C VAL A 137 3.16 -18.59 -12.71
N LEU A 138 3.82 -19.13 -13.73
CA LEU A 138 3.60 -18.72 -15.12
C LEU A 138 2.68 -19.75 -15.76
N GLU A 139 1.57 -19.30 -16.32
CA GLU A 139 0.61 -20.14 -17.04
C GLU A 139 0.36 -19.63 -18.46
N ASP A 140 -0.12 -20.52 -19.31
CA ASP A 140 -0.64 -20.16 -20.64
C ASP A 140 -2.09 -19.64 -20.59
N LEU A 141 -2.62 -19.24 -21.74
CA LEU A 141 -4.02 -18.78 -21.88
C LEU A 141 -5.05 -19.90 -21.67
N THR A 142 -4.63 -21.15 -21.57
CA THR A 142 -5.49 -22.30 -21.24
C THR A 142 -5.47 -22.62 -19.75
N HIS A 143 -4.81 -21.80 -18.94
CA HIS A 143 -4.61 -21.96 -17.49
C HIS A 143 -3.74 -23.16 -17.10
N GLN A 144 -2.85 -23.58 -17.99
CA GLN A 144 -1.86 -24.60 -17.68
C GLN A 144 -0.58 -23.96 -17.15
N ALA A 145 -0.11 -24.41 -16.00
CA ALA A 145 1.15 -23.93 -15.43
C ALA A 145 2.33 -24.39 -16.31
N ILE A 146 3.08 -23.43 -16.85
CA ILE A 146 4.28 -23.64 -17.66
C ILE A 146 5.52 -23.70 -16.75
N ALA A 147 5.58 -22.82 -15.76
CA ALA A 147 6.64 -22.75 -14.78
C ALA A 147 6.08 -22.38 -13.41
N VAL A 148 6.71 -22.91 -12.37
CA VAL A 148 6.32 -22.67 -10.97
C VAL A 148 7.57 -22.49 -10.14
N ALA A 149 7.59 -21.43 -9.35
CA ALA A 149 8.57 -21.22 -8.31
C ALA A 149 7.88 -21.05 -6.96
N THR A 150 8.35 -21.74 -5.96
CA THR A 150 7.72 -21.77 -4.63
C THR A 150 8.64 -21.19 -3.59
N VAL A 151 8.06 -20.45 -2.64
CA VAL A 151 8.75 -19.94 -1.46
C VAL A 151 8.01 -20.46 -0.24
N GLY A 152 8.65 -21.36 0.51
CA GLY A 152 8.09 -21.91 1.74
C GLY A 152 6.94 -22.92 1.57
N LEU A 153 6.47 -23.17 0.35
CA LEU A 153 5.39 -24.10 0.02
C LEU A 153 5.89 -25.22 -0.90
N SER A 154 5.17 -26.35 -0.96
CA SER A 154 5.45 -27.38 -1.97
C SER A 154 4.78 -27.03 -3.31
N THR A 155 5.39 -27.46 -4.42
CA THR A 155 4.81 -27.30 -5.77
C THR A 155 3.43 -27.94 -5.87
N SER A 156 3.22 -29.08 -5.20
CA SER A 156 1.92 -29.77 -5.18
C SER A 156 0.85 -28.97 -4.45
N ASP A 157 1.19 -28.22 -3.41
CA ASP A 157 0.26 -27.36 -2.70
C ASP A 157 -0.11 -26.13 -3.52
N VAL A 158 0.87 -25.49 -4.15
CA VAL A 158 0.65 -24.33 -5.03
C VAL A 158 -0.23 -24.70 -6.21
N LEU A 159 0.01 -25.85 -6.85
CA LEU A 159 -0.72 -26.29 -8.05
C LEU A 159 -2.01 -27.07 -7.76
N ARG A 160 -2.39 -27.25 -6.50
CA ARG A 160 -3.63 -27.97 -6.16
C ARG A 160 -4.84 -27.28 -6.82
N ASP A 161 -5.58 -28.03 -7.64
CA ASP A 161 -6.75 -27.54 -8.39
C ASP A 161 -6.47 -26.27 -9.23
N TRP A 162 -5.23 -26.10 -9.70
CA TRP A 162 -4.74 -24.86 -10.31
C TRP A 162 -5.67 -24.33 -11.42
N GLN A 163 -5.94 -25.12 -12.44
CA GLN A 163 -6.77 -24.68 -13.56
C GLN A 163 -8.16 -24.20 -13.14
N ARG A 164 -8.77 -24.86 -12.16
CA ARG A 164 -10.08 -24.45 -11.65
C ARG A 164 -10.00 -23.12 -10.95
N ARG A 165 -9.03 -22.95 -10.06
CA ARG A 165 -8.78 -21.71 -9.31
C ARG A 165 -8.46 -20.55 -10.28
N SER A 166 -7.58 -20.77 -11.23
CA SER A 166 -7.17 -19.77 -12.19
C SER A 166 -8.35 -19.27 -13.07
N ARG A 167 -9.23 -20.17 -13.55
CA ARG A 167 -10.44 -19.77 -14.28
C ARG A 167 -11.44 -19.00 -13.44
N GLN A 168 -11.56 -19.31 -12.16
CA GLN A 168 -12.44 -18.56 -11.25
C GLN A 168 -11.97 -17.12 -11.08
N HIS A 169 -10.66 -16.87 -11.04
CA HIS A 169 -10.09 -15.51 -11.00
C HIS A 169 -10.36 -14.70 -12.27
N GLU A 170 -10.44 -15.33 -13.43
CA GLU A 170 -10.76 -14.65 -14.68
C GLU A 170 -12.23 -14.22 -14.76
N THR A 171 -13.15 -15.03 -14.25
CA THR A 171 -14.59 -14.75 -14.29
C THR A 171 -15.09 -13.77 -13.23
N GLY A 172 -14.21 -13.27 -12.35
CA GLY A 172 -14.58 -12.32 -11.30
C GLY A 172 -15.46 -12.92 -10.19
N ALA A 173 -15.55 -14.26 -10.11
CA ALA A 173 -16.20 -14.94 -9.00
C ALA A 173 -15.42 -14.64 -7.70
N GLU A 174 -16.11 -14.65 -6.54
CA GLU A 174 -15.60 -14.27 -5.23
C GLU A 174 -14.11 -14.61 -5.02
N ARG A 175 -13.30 -13.56 -4.88
CA ARG A 175 -11.85 -13.66 -4.67
C ARG A 175 -11.61 -14.27 -3.31
N THR A 176 -11.22 -15.53 -3.29
CA THR A 176 -10.83 -16.22 -2.04
C THR A 176 -9.33 -16.04 -1.77
N ASP A 177 -8.55 -15.69 -2.80
CA ASP A 177 -7.10 -15.57 -2.74
C ASP A 177 -6.65 -14.18 -3.24
N ASP A 178 -5.69 -13.56 -2.57
CA ASP A 178 -5.11 -12.24 -2.93
C ASP A 178 -4.04 -12.38 -4.06
N TRP A 179 -4.43 -12.96 -5.19
CA TRP A 179 -3.52 -13.13 -6.33
C TRP A 179 -3.24 -11.82 -7.04
N VAL A 180 -1.98 -11.61 -7.36
CA VAL A 180 -1.54 -10.53 -8.25
C VAL A 180 -1.27 -11.13 -9.63
N ILE A 181 -2.05 -10.73 -10.63
CA ILE A 181 -2.01 -11.29 -11.97
C ILE A 181 -1.51 -10.23 -12.95
N SER A 182 -0.50 -10.59 -13.75
CA SER A 182 0.04 -9.77 -14.83
C SER A 182 0.04 -10.57 -16.14
N GLU A 183 -0.45 -9.95 -17.22
CA GLU A 183 -0.39 -10.55 -18.55
C GLU A 183 1.04 -10.58 -19.08
N VAL A 184 1.40 -11.67 -19.77
CA VAL A 184 2.68 -11.84 -20.44
C VAL A 184 2.48 -11.73 -21.94
N GLY A 185 3.10 -10.71 -22.54
CA GLY A 185 2.88 -10.27 -23.91
C GLY A 185 2.22 -8.89 -23.96
N ARG A 186 1.88 -8.42 -25.15
CA ARG A 186 1.20 -7.12 -25.33
C ARG A 186 0.02 -7.27 -26.29
N GLY A 187 -1.17 -6.87 -25.86
CA GLY A 187 -2.35 -6.87 -26.71
C GLY A 187 -2.62 -8.23 -27.34
N ASP A 188 -2.70 -8.29 -28.66
CA ASP A 188 -2.99 -9.52 -29.41
C ASP A 188 -1.85 -10.56 -29.36
N ASP A 189 -0.65 -10.18 -28.89
CA ASP A 189 0.49 -11.09 -28.69
C ASP A 189 0.59 -11.61 -27.26
N ALA A 190 -0.42 -11.41 -26.43
CA ALA A 190 -0.48 -12.00 -25.09
C ALA A 190 -0.56 -13.52 -25.22
N TRP A 191 0.31 -14.24 -24.50
CA TRP A 191 0.40 -15.71 -24.60
C TRP A 191 0.30 -16.41 -23.24
N GLY A 192 0.30 -15.67 -22.15
CA GLY A 192 0.24 -16.24 -20.83
C GLY A 192 0.00 -15.22 -19.74
N ARG A 193 0.06 -15.68 -18.49
CA ARG A 193 -0.10 -14.85 -17.29
C ARG A 193 0.93 -15.23 -16.24
N LEU A 194 1.51 -14.24 -15.58
CA LEU A 194 2.35 -14.41 -14.41
C LEU A 194 1.52 -14.08 -13.16
N ILE A 195 1.47 -15.02 -12.23
CA ILE A 195 0.60 -14.97 -11.06
C ILE A 195 1.45 -15.12 -9.81
N ALA A 196 1.41 -14.12 -8.91
CA ALA A 196 1.98 -14.19 -7.57
C ALA A 196 0.86 -14.46 -6.54
N LEU A 197 1.16 -15.35 -5.58
CA LEU A 197 0.21 -15.90 -4.60
C LEU A 197 0.44 -15.33 -3.20
#